data_ae042fe8c41381cf789bc517630966eb
#
_entry.id   ae042fe8c41381cf789bc517630966eb
#
_cell.length_a   1.000
_cell.length_b   1.000
_cell.length_c   1.000
_cell.angle_alpha   90.00
_cell.angle_beta   90.00
_cell.angle_gamma   90.00
#
_symmetry.space_group_name_H-M   'P 1'
#
loop_
_entity.id
_entity.type
_entity.pdbx_description
1 polymer ?
#
loop_
_entity_poly.entity_id
_entity_poly.type
_entity_poly.pdbx_seq_one_letter_code
_entity_poly.pdbx_strand_id
1 'polypeptide(L)'
;MPCTNQALPNGEGIDLVFLRDWKNLGDLLYLQSIRSGRIDENSSIAVSYRAMLSVNAQRLADFVVHTGVEFDVVAMAPSSRDDAVPYHECIMNRLCATDISERFSKSKSTQSGSSGSSQQDVVDAITYMAEGDEGVFRNLLIVDDSFASGKTIAAMLYHLRKAGLNNCSITVAVPALLRQ
;
A
#
# COMPACT_ATOMS: atom_id res chain seq x y z
N MET A 1 -11.28 5.76 -14.39
CA MET A 1 -10.54 5.34 -13.16
C MET A 1 -9.55 4.27 -13.58
N PRO A 2 -8.25 4.43 -13.34
CA PRO A 2 -7.31 3.36 -13.64
C PRO A 2 -7.43 2.26 -12.58
N CYS A 3 -8.00 1.14 -13.02
CA CYS A 3 -8.10 -0.10 -12.24
C CYS A 3 -7.66 -1.25 -13.14
N THR A 4 -6.89 -2.17 -12.63
CA THR A 4 -6.40 -3.33 -13.37
C THR A 4 -6.30 -4.54 -12.46
N ASN A 5 -6.57 -5.72 -12.99
CA ASN A 5 -6.28 -6.97 -12.29
C ASN A 5 -4.79 -7.29 -12.41
N GLN A 6 -4.16 -7.63 -11.30
CA GLN A 6 -2.74 -7.98 -11.21
C GLN A 6 -2.58 -9.33 -10.50
N ALA A 7 -1.57 -10.08 -10.92
CA ALA A 7 -1.15 -11.27 -10.20
C ALA A 7 0.02 -10.93 -9.26
N LEU A 8 -0.07 -11.40 -8.03
CA LEU A 8 1.02 -11.33 -7.05
C LEU A 8 2.07 -12.42 -7.31
N PRO A 9 3.27 -12.33 -6.70
CA PRO A 9 4.33 -13.34 -6.84
C PRO A 9 3.91 -14.77 -6.47
N ASN A 10 2.90 -14.92 -5.61
CA ASN A 10 2.31 -16.20 -5.21
C ASN A 10 1.20 -16.70 -6.15
N GLY A 11 0.92 -15.98 -7.24
CA GLY A 11 -0.13 -16.29 -8.21
C GLY A 11 -1.54 -15.81 -7.83
N GLU A 12 -1.73 -15.22 -6.65
CA GLU A 12 -3.03 -14.67 -6.22
C GLU A 12 -3.40 -13.42 -7.02
N GLY A 13 -4.64 -13.35 -7.50
CA GLY A 13 -5.16 -12.19 -8.22
C GLY A 13 -5.64 -11.12 -7.26
N ILE A 14 -5.35 -9.87 -7.58
CA ILE A 14 -5.82 -8.68 -6.86
C ILE A 14 -6.38 -7.64 -7.82
N ASP A 15 -7.28 -6.81 -7.34
CA ASP A 15 -7.68 -5.58 -8.01
C ASP A 15 -6.79 -4.43 -7.57
N LEU A 16 -6.16 -3.75 -8.53
CA LEU A 16 -5.24 -2.65 -8.26
C LEU A 16 -5.85 -1.33 -8.71
N VAL A 17 -6.03 -0.42 -7.77
CA VAL A 17 -6.45 0.98 -7.98
C VAL A 17 -5.23 1.89 -7.84
N PHE A 18 -4.97 2.73 -8.84
CA PHE A 18 -3.79 3.60 -8.81
C PHE A 18 -4.07 4.97 -9.46
N LEU A 19 -3.30 5.98 -9.07
CA LEU A 19 -3.41 7.32 -9.65
C LEU A 19 -2.61 7.47 -10.94
N ARG A 20 -1.39 6.93 -10.95
CA ARG A 20 -0.45 7.07 -12.07
C ARG A 20 0.32 5.78 -12.32
N ASP A 21 0.43 5.45 -13.60
CA ASP A 21 1.39 4.48 -14.11
C ASP A 21 2.71 5.24 -14.36
N TRP A 22 3.67 5.05 -13.48
CA TRP A 22 4.92 5.81 -13.50
C TRP A 22 5.94 5.09 -14.38
N LYS A 23 6.09 5.63 -15.57
CA LYS A 23 7.15 5.24 -16.52
C LYS A 23 8.36 6.18 -16.46
N ASN A 24 8.24 7.29 -15.72
CA ASN A 24 9.25 8.34 -15.71
C ASN A 24 10.16 8.20 -14.49
N LEU A 25 11.42 7.85 -14.73
CA LEU A 25 12.46 7.70 -13.71
C LEU A 25 12.72 9.01 -12.93
N GLY A 26 12.46 10.18 -13.54
CA GLY A 26 12.66 11.49 -12.91
C GLY A 26 11.75 11.73 -11.69
N ASP A 27 10.49 11.33 -11.80
CA ASP A 27 9.53 11.47 -10.70
C ASP A 27 9.88 10.55 -9.52
N LEU A 28 10.37 9.35 -9.82
CA LEU A 28 10.84 8.41 -8.81
C LEU A 28 12.09 8.91 -8.09
N LEU A 29 13.06 9.45 -8.82
CA LEU A 29 14.28 10.03 -8.27
C LEU A 29 13.97 11.24 -7.37
N TYR A 30 12.99 12.06 -7.74
CA TYR A 30 12.53 13.18 -6.95
C TYR A 30 11.93 12.71 -5.61
N LEU A 31 11.04 11.74 -5.62
CA LEU A 31 10.47 11.15 -4.42
C LEU A 31 11.54 10.51 -3.53
N GLN A 32 12.48 9.78 -4.12
CA GLN A 32 13.59 9.19 -3.39
C GLN A 32 14.52 10.24 -2.78
N SER A 33 14.70 11.39 -3.44
CA SER A 33 15.54 12.48 -2.94
C SER A 33 14.92 13.14 -1.71
N ILE A 34 13.62 13.36 -1.67
CA ILE A 34 12.90 13.87 -0.49
C ILE A 34 13.00 12.85 0.65
N ARG A 35 12.72 11.59 0.37
CA ARG A 35 12.77 10.47 1.32
C ARG A 35 14.15 10.23 1.92
N SER A 36 15.21 10.53 1.19
CA SER A 36 16.58 10.35 1.66
C SER A 36 17.14 11.52 2.47
N GLY A 37 16.33 12.55 2.76
CA GLY A 37 16.78 13.76 3.47
C GLY A 37 17.78 14.62 2.68
N ARG A 38 17.87 14.41 1.36
CA ARG A 38 18.75 15.20 0.47
C ARG A 38 18.14 16.54 0.07
N ILE A 39 16.86 16.75 0.35
CA ILE A 39 16.16 18.00 0.08
C ILE A 39 15.76 18.60 1.42
N ASP A 40 16.09 19.85 1.64
CA ASP A 40 15.62 20.60 2.81
C ASP A 40 14.10 20.58 2.87
N GLU A 41 13.56 20.08 3.97
CA GLU A 41 12.11 19.94 4.19
C GLU A 41 11.36 21.27 4.12
N ASN A 42 12.03 22.40 4.35
CA ASN A 42 11.48 23.74 4.25
C ASN A 42 11.64 24.38 2.86
N SER A 43 12.28 23.68 1.93
CA SER A 43 12.43 24.19 0.56
C SER A 43 11.07 24.33 -0.13
N SER A 44 10.99 25.25 -1.11
CA SER A 44 9.79 25.41 -1.93
C SER A 44 9.38 24.13 -2.66
N ILE A 45 10.34 23.26 -2.96
CA ILE A 45 10.15 21.95 -3.59
C ILE A 45 9.43 21.01 -2.61
N ALA A 46 9.87 20.94 -1.35
CA ALA A 46 9.23 20.11 -0.34
C ALA A 46 7.82 20.62 0.01
N VAL A 47 7.61 21.93 0.04
CA VAL A 47 6.27 22.54 0.22
C VAL A 47 5.35 22.15 -0.94
N SER A 48 5.81 22.28 -2.18
CA SER A 48 5.04 21.88 -3.36
C SER A 48 4.72 20.39 -3.36
N TYR A 49 5.67 19.56 -2.92
CA TYR A 49 5.46 18.12 -2.80
C TYR A 49 4.37 17.77 -1.76
N ARG A 50 4.39 18.40 -0.57
CA ARG A 50 3.34 18.17 0.44
C ARG A 50 1.96 18.59 -0.04
N ALA A 51 1.86 19.72 -0.76
CA ALA A 51 0.61 20.14 -1.38
C ALA A 51 0.11 19.14 -2.42
N MET A 52 1.00 18.64 -3.27
CA MET A 52 0.68 17.61 -4.27
C MET A 52 0.29 16.28 -3.61
N LEU A 53 0.95 15.90 -2.52
CA LEU A 53 0.65 14.70 -1.75
C LEU A 53 -0.79 14.73 -1.21
N SER A 54 -1.19 15.86 -0.60
CA SER A 54 -2.57 16.03 -0.09
C SER A 54 -3.62 15.89 -1.20
N VAL A 55 -3.40 16.54 -2.34
CA VAL A 55 -4.32 16.44 -3.51
C VAL A 55 -4.37 15.00 -4.04
N ASN A 56 -3.23 14.31 -4.12
CA ASN A 56 -3.18 12.94 -4.60
C ASN A 56 -3.84 11.97 -3.60
N ALA A 57 -3.68 12.19 -2.29
CA ALA A 57 -4.34 11.38 -1.28
C ALA A 57 -5.87 11.47 -1.39
N GLN A 58 -6.41 12.67 -1.54
CA GLN A 58 -7.84 12.88 -1.78
C GLN A 58 -8.33 12.20 -3.06
N ARG A 59 -7.58 12.33 -4.17
CA ARG A 59 -7.94 11.69 -5.44
C ARG A 59 -7.91 10.17 -5.37
N LEU A 60 -6.93 9.59 -4.65
CA LEU A 60 -6.90 8.14 -4.45
C LEU A 60 -8.10 7.67 -3.63
N ALA A 61 -8.45 8.39 -2.56
CA ALA A 61 -9.64 8.10 -1.77
C ALA A 61 -10.92 8.19 -2.60
N ASP A 62 -11.05 9.22 -3.47
CA ASP A 62 -12.17 9.33 -4.40
C ASP A 62 -12.22 8.13 -5.37
N PHE A 63 -11.08 7.65 -5.87
CA PHE A 63 -11.02 6.50 -6.76
C PHE A 63 -11.44 5.22 -6.04
N VAL A 64 -11.00 5.01 -4.79
CA VAL A 64 -11.41 3.89 -3.96
C VAL A 64 -12.93 3.88 -3.77
N VAL A 65 -13.52 5.01 -3.39
CA VAL A 65 -14.99 5.13 -3.25
C VAL A 65 -15.71 4.86 -4.57
N HIS A 66 -15.18 5.34 -5.70
CA HIS A 66 -15.79 5.11 -7.03
C HIS A 66 -15.67 3.67 -7.54
N THR A 67 -14.96 2.78 -6.86
CA THR A 67 -15.02 1.34 -7.17
C THR A 67 -16.39 0.76 -6.91
N GLY A 68 -17.17 1.37 -6.01
CA GLY A 68 -18.45 0.85 -5.55
C GLY A 68 -18.33 -0.38 -4.65
N VAL A 69 -17.12 -0.78 -4.27
CA VAL A 69 -16.88 -1.89 -3.34
C VAL A 69 -17.08 -1.40 -1.92
N GLU A 70 -17.92 -2.09 -1.16
CA GLU A 70 -18.05 -1.89 0.28
C GLU A 70 -16.92 -2.67 0.99
N PHE A 71 -15.88 -1.94 1.40
CA PHE A 71 -14.78 -2.53 2.17
C PHE A 71 -15.19 -2.67 3.63
N ASP A 72 -15.05 -3.85 4.19
CA ASP A 72 -15.28 -4.13 5.62
C ASP A 72 -14.00 -3.99 6.44
N VAL A 73 -12.83 -4.13 5.78
CA VAL A 73 -11.55 -4.00 6.47
C VAL A 73 -10.52 -3.26 5.59
N VAL A 74 -9.70 -2.43 6.23
CA VAL A 74 -8.59 -1.70 5.60
C VAL A 74 -7.30 -2.02 6.36
N ALA A 75 -6.21 -2.20 5.63
CA ALA A 75 -4.86 -2.33 6.18
C ALA A 75 -3.91 -1.41 5.44
N MET A 76 -3.03 -0.71 6.15
CA MET A 76 -1.90 -0.03 5.56
C MET A 76 -0.71 -0.99 5.50
N ALA A 77 -0.01 -1.01 4.37
CA ALA A 77 1.19 -1.82 4.21
C ALA A 77 2.30 -1.36 5.18
N PRO A 78 2.87 -2.28 5.98
CA PRO A 78 3.88 -1.91 6.96
C PRO A 78 5.15 -1.43 6.25
N SER A 79 5.54 -0.19 6.54
CA SER A 79 6.70 0.47 5.96
C SER A 79 7.62 0.98 7.06
N SER A 80 8.92 1.10 6.75
CA SER A 80 9.87 1.84 7.60
C SER A 80 9.72 3.37 7.48
N ARG A 81 8.77 3.83 6.67
CA ARG A 81 8.49 5.24 6.34
C ARG A 81 6.99 5.47 6.36
N ASP A 82 6.59 6.65 6.72
CA ASP A 82 5.18 7.04 6.83
C ASP A 82 4.59 7.54 5.50
N ASP A 83 5.15 7.09 4.37
CA ASP A 83 4.80 7.59 3.03
C ASP A 83 3.35 7.23 2.63
N ALA A 84 2.80 6.11 3.11
CA ALA A 84 1.43 5.69 2.84
C ALA A 84 0.39 6.35 3.75
N VAL A 85 0.80 6.92 4.91
CA VAL A 85 -0.11 7.46 5.94
C VAL A 85 -1.09 8.49 5.38
N PRO A 86 -0.71 9.52 4.61
CA PRO A 86 -1.66 10.51 4.11
C PRO A 86 -2.73 9.90 3.20
N TYR A 87 -2.39 8.85 2.45
CA TYR A 87 -3.34 8.13 1.58
C TYR A 87 -4.31 7.30 2.41
N HIS A 88 -3.78 6.58 3.39
CA HIS A 88 -4.57 5.76 4.31
C HIS A 88 -5.55 6.62 5.10
N GLU A 89 -5.11 7.72 5.71
CA GLU A 89 -5.99 8.64 6.46
C GLU A 89 -7.11 9.21 5.59
N CYS A 90 -6.81 9.65 4.36
CA CYS A 90 -7.83 10.16 3.45
C CYS A 90 -8.85 9.08 3.06
N ILE A 91 -8.42 7.84 2.87
CA ILE A 91 -9.29 6.70 2.57
C ILE A 91 -10.15 6.36 3.78
N MET A 92 -9.57 6.23 4.96
CA MET A 92 -10.31 5.93 6.20
C MET A 92 -11.38 6.98 6.53
N ASN A 93 -11.11 8.25 6.25
CA ASN A 93 -12.11 9.32 6.42
C ASN A 93 -13.31 9.22 5.45
N ARG A 94 -13.27 8.36 4.44
CA ARG A 94 -14.34 8.16 3.44
C ARG A 94 -15.04 6.81 3.57
N LEU A 95 -14.41 5.85 4.24
CA LEU A 95 -14.92 4.49 4.38
C LEU A 95 -15.44 4.24 5.81
N CYS A 96 -16.45 3.38 5.89
CA CYS A 96 -16.94 2.85 7.17
C CYS A 96 -16.41 1.41 7.34
N ALA A 97 -15.08 1.28 7.49
CA ALA A 97 -14.37 0.02 7.55
C ALA A 97 -13.51 -0.09 8.81
N THR A 98 -13.23 -1.32 9.23
CA THR A 98 -12.33 -1.57 10.36
C THR A 98 -10.87 -1.41 9.91
N ASP A 99 -10.10 -0.61 10.61
CA ASP A 99 -8.66 -0.46 10.38
C ASP A 99 -7.88 -1.52 11.15
N ILE A 100 -7.13 -2.34 10.42
CA ILE A 100 -6.24 -3.38 11.00
C ILE A 100 -4.76 -3.09 10.76
N SER A 101 -4.40 -1.86 10.40
CA SER A 101 -3.02 -1.48 10.07
C SER A 101 -2.05 -1.74 11.23
N GLU A 102 -2.47 -1.49 12.47
CA GLU A 102 -1.64 -1.68 13.67
C GLU A 102 -1.36 -3.16 13.97
N ARG A 103 -2.13 -4.09 13.40
CA ARG A 103 -1.86 -5.52 13.53
C ARG A 103 -0.62 -5.96 12.74
N PHE A 104 -0.14 -5.12 11.81
CA PHE A 104 1.05 -5.38 11.01
C PHE A 104 2.25 -4.60 11.54
N SER A 105 3.40 -5.25 11.59
CA SER A 105 4.67 -4.57 11.79
C SER A 105 5.75 -5.14 10.89
N LYS A 106 6.80 -4.34 10.64
CA LYS A 106 7.92 -4.73 9.78
C LYS A 106 9.25 -4.47 10.47
N SER A 107 10.12 -5.46 10.47
CA SER A 107 11.48 -5.29 10.99
C SER A 107 12.26 -4.30 10.09
N LYS A 108 13.07 -3.42 10.71
CA LYS A 108 13.83 -2.37 10.01
C LYS A 108 14.92 -2.90 9.06
N SER A 109 15.25 -4.19 9.12
CA SER A 109 16.38 -4.78 8.40
C SER A 109 16.11 -5.11 6.92
N THR A 110 14.85 -5.10 6.48
CA THR A 110 14.49 -5.60 5.15
C THR A 110 13.82 -4.53 4.30
N GLN A 111 14.50 -4.12 3.22
CA GLN A 111 13.91 -3.25 2.19
C GLN A 111 13.22 -4.13 1.14
N SER A 112 11.90 -4.14 1.12
CA SER A 112 11.10 -4.92 0.15
C SER A 112 11.25 -4.47 -1.31
N GLY A 113 11.75 -3.25 -1.54
CA GLY A 113 12.00 -2.69 -2.87
C GLY A 113 13.42 -2.91 -3.41
N SER A 114 14.33 -3.53 -2.64
CA SER A 114 15.66 -3.85 -3.14
C SER A 114 15.60 -5.05 -4.10
N SER A 115 16.29 -4.97 -5.22
CA SER A 115 16.38 -6.03 -6.24
C SER A 115 16.98 -7.35 -5.72
N GLY A 116 17.43 -7.40 -4.46
CA GLY A 116 18.07 -8.55 -3.84
C GLY A 116 17.23 -9.33 -2.82
N SER A 117 16.09 -8.80 -2.36
CA SER A 117 15.26 -9.51 -1.36
C SER A 117 14.38 -10.55 -2.04
N SER A 118 14.40 -11.79 -1.54
CA SER A 118 13.46 -12.84 -1.96
C SER A 118 12.05 -12.56 -1.43
N GLN A 119 11.03 -13.25 -1.94
CA GLN A 119 9.67 -13.19 -1.37
C GLN A 119 9.67 -13.65 0.08
N GLN A 120 10.43 -14.70 0.41
CA GLN A 120 10.53 -15.25 1.76
C GLN A 120 11.13 -14.24 2.74
N ASP A 121 12.17 -13.50 2.34
CA ASP A 121 12.77 -12.45 3.19
C ASP A 121 11.74 -11.38 3.57
N VAL A 122 10.82 -11.05 2.66
CA VAL A 122 9.75 -10.07 2.93
C VAL A 122 8.69 -10.67 3.86
N VAL A 123 8.33 -11.93 3.68
CA VAL A 123 7.41 -12.66 4.59
C VAL A 123 7.98 -12.69 5.99
N ASP A 124 9.26 -13.06 6.14
CA ASP A 124 9.92 -13.18 7.45
C ASP A 124 10.12 -11.82 8.14
N ALA A 125 10.17 -10.74 7.35
CA ALA A 125 10.31 -9.38 7.87
C ALA A 125 9.00 -8.75 8.35
N ILE A 126 7.85 -9.28 7.92
CA ILE A 126 6.53 -8.80 8.33
C ILE A 126 5.99 -9.72 9.43
N THR A 127 5.43 -9.12 10.47
CA THR A 127 4.70 -9.85 11.50
C THR A 127 3.25 -9.37 11.52
N TYR A 128 2.35 -10.26 11.88
CA TYR A 128 0.92 -10.00 12.00
C TYR A 128 0.39 -10.53 13.32
N MET A 129 -0.36 -9.72 14.03
CA MET A 129 -1.03 -10.08 15.28
C MET A 129 -2.48 -10.44 14.97
N ALA A 130 -2.77 -11.74 14.93
CA ALA A 130 -4.11 -12.24 14.67
C ALA A 130 -5.03 -12.01 15.87
N GLU A 131 -6.27 -11.58 15.61
CA GLU A 131 -7.31 -11.40 16.63
C GLU A 131 -8.43 -12.44 16.53
N GLY A 132 -8.39 -13.30 15.51
CA GLY A 132 -9.34 -14.39 15.30
C GLY A 132 -10.63 -13.97 14.55
N ASP A 133 -10.70 -12.74 14.07
CA ASP A 133 -11.80 -12.19 13.29
C ASP A 133 -11.56 -12.24 11.77
N GLU A 134 -10.38 -12.68 11.32
CA GLU A 134 -9.96 -12.65 9.92
C GLU A 134 -10.90 -13.47 8.99
N GLY A 135 -11.52 -14.50 9.54
CA GLY A 135 -12.43 -15.37 8.76
C GLY A 135 -13.75 -14.71 8.34
N VAL A 136 -14.11 -13.57 8.95
CA VAL A 136 -15.35 -12.85 8.60
C VAL A 136 -15.13 -11.78 7.53
N PHE A 137 -13.91 -11.37 7.25
CA PHE A 137 -13.60 -10.36 6.25
C PHE A 137 -13.98 -10.82 4.84
N ARG A 138 -14.62 -9.94 4.06
CA ARG A 138 -15.09 -10.22 2.69
C ARG A 138 -14.41 -9.35 1.65
N ASN A 139 -14.18 -8.07 1.96
CA ASN A 139 -13.57 -7.11 1.06
C ASN A 139 -12.46 -6.36 1.80
N LEU A 140 -11.22 -6.77 1.57
CA LEU A 140 -10.02 -6.13 2.14
C LEU A 140 -9.46 -5.09 1.18
N LEU A 141 -9.23 -3.89 1.69
CA LEU A 141 -8.43 -2.88 1.03
C LEU A 141 -7.05 -2.79 1.67
N ILE A 142 -6.00 -2.91 0.87
CA ILE A 142 -4.62 -2.64 1.32
C ILE A 142 -4.15 -1.35 0.69
N VAL A 143 -3.63 -0.43 1.51
CA VAL A 143 -3.08 0.86 1.08
C VAL A 143 -1.56 0.82 1.18
N ASP A 144 -0.85 1.17 0.10
CA ASP A 144 0.61 1.27 0.08
C ASP A 144 1.05 2.55 -0.65
N ASP A 145 2.31 2.96 -0.52
CA ASP A 145 2.89 4.12 -1.21
C ASP A 145 3.16 3.87 -2.70
N SER A 146 3.39 2.62 -3.05
CA SER A 146 3.68 2.23 -4.42
C SER A 146 3.50 0.73 -4.64
N PHE A 147 3.15 0.33 -5.86
CA PHE A 147 3.11 -1.07 -6.27
C PHE A 147 4.16 -1.32 -7.34
N ALA A 148 5.16 -2.12 -7.02
CA ALA A 148 6.22 -2.54 -7.95
C ALA A 148 6.16 -4.05 -8.21
N SER A 149 6.67 -4.85 -7.29
CA SER A 149 6.69 -6.31 -7.39
C SER A 149 5.54 -7.01 -6.68
N GLY A 150 4.78 -6.29 -5.85
CA GLY A 150 3.71 -6.86 -5.02
C GLY A 150 4.19 -7.74 -3.85
N LYS A 151 5.50 -7.82 -3.58
CA LYS A 151 6.06 -8.68 -2.53
C LYS A 151 5.52 -8.36 -1.14
N THR A 152 5.36 -7.07 -0.81
CA THR A 152 4.81 -6.64 0.49
C THR A 152 3.36 -7.12 0.62
N ILE A 153 2.55 -6.91 -0.40
CA ILE A 153 1.14 -7.32 -0.41
C ILE A 153 1.02 -8.84 -0.29
N ALA A 154 1.81 -9.60 -1.06
CA ALA A 154 1.83 -11.06 -0.97
C ALA A 154 2.24 -11.57 0.42
N ALA A 155 3.18 -10.90 1.08
CA ALA A 155 3.59 -11.23 2.44
C ALA A 155 2.48 -10.93 3.47
N MET A 156 1.79 -9.78 3.36
CA MET A 156 0.63 -9.47 4.20
C MET A 156 -0.47 -10.53 4.04
N LEU A 157 -0.81 -10.88 2.79
CA LEU A 157 -1.82 -11.89 2.52
C LEU A 157 -1.42 -13.26 3.03
N TYR A 158 -0.15 -13.64 2.94
CA TYR A 158 0.35 -14.89 3.55
C TYR A 158 0.01 -14.96 5.04
N HIS A 159 0.29 -13.89 5.80
CA HIS A 159 0.00 -13.86 7.23
C HIS A 159 -1.51 -13.86 7.53
N LEU A 160 -2.30 -13.10 6.77
CA LEU A 160 -3.74 -13.06 6.91
C LEU A 160 -4.38 -14.42 6.57
N ARG A 161 -3.93 -15.10 5.49
CA ARG A 161 -4.39 -16.44 5.14
C ARG A 161 -4.08 -17.46 6.25
N LYS A 162 -2.86 -17.38 6.81
CA LYS A 162 -2.46 -18.22 7.95
C LYS A 162 -3.30 -17.94 9.19
N ALA A 163 -3.78 -16.73 9.39
CA ALA A 163 -4.67 -16.33 10.48
C ALA A 163 -6.15 -16.67 10.23
N GLY A 164 -6.52 -17.16 9.03
CA GLY A 164 -7.88 -17.60 8.73
C GLY A 164 -8.63 -16.78 7.70
N LEU A 165 -7.99 -15.79 7.05
CA LEU A 165 -8.63 -15.04 5.96
C LEU A 165 -8.95 -15.98 4.80
N ASN A 166 -10.24 -16.19 4.53
CA ASN A 166 -10.74 -17.03 3.45
C ASN A 166 -11.82 -16.30 2.65
N ASN A 167 -11.91 -16.58 1.32
CA ASN A 167 -12.98 -16.05 0.46
C ASN A 167 -13.13 -14.51 0.55
N CYS A 168 -12.02 -13.80 0.65
CA CYS A 168 -11.97 -12.35 0.74
C CYS A 168 -11.47 -11.78 -0.60
N SER A 169 -12.21 -10.82 -1.14
CA SER A 169 -11.77 -10.03 -2.29
C SER A 169 -10.69 -9.04 -1.86
N ILE A 170 -9.61 -8.93 -2.62
CA ILE A 170 -8.48 -8.09 -2.29
C ILE A 170 -8.38 -6.95 -3.29
N THR A 171 -8.46 -5.74 -2.78
CA THR A 171 -8.15 -4.52 -3.53
C THR A 171 -6.92 -3.85 -2.93
N VAL A 172 -6.03 -3.39 -3.80
CA VAL A 172 -4.84 -2.63 -3.38
C VAL A 172 -4.94 -1.22 -3.96
N ALA A 173 -4.77 -0.21 -3.12
CA ALA A 173 -4.78 1.19 -3.53
C ALA A 173 -3.40 1.81 -3.34
N VAL A 174 -2.86 2.36 -4.43
CA VAL A 174 -1.54 3.00 -4.43
C VAL A 174 -1.55 4.30 -5.26
N PRO A 175 -0.78 5.33 -4.88
CA PRO A 175 -0.60 6.50 -5.74
C PRO A 175 0.21 6.18 -7.00
N ALA A 176 1.13 5.20 -6.93
CA ALA A 176 2.07 4.90 -8.00
C ALA A 176 2.11 3.41 -8.36
N LEU A 177 1.86 3.09 -9.62
CA LEU A 177 2.17 1.79 -10.23
C LEU A 177 3.55 1.88 -10.89
N LEU A 178 4.50 1.10 -10.40
CA LEU A 178 5.87 1.04 -10.92
C LEU A 178 5.98 -0.21 -11.80
N ARG A 179 5.92 -0.05 -13.11
CA ARG A 179 6.17 -1.16 -14.03
C ARG A 179 7.68 -1.39 -14.15
N GLN A 180 8.10 -2.59 -13.83
CA GLN A 180 9.47 -3.06 -14.07
C GLN A 180 9.69 -3.36 -15.54
#